data_a1ab0733913403a0e38859b36b8f32a0
#
_entry.id   a1ab0733913403a0e38859b36b8f32a0
#
_cell.length_a   1.000
_cell.length_b   1.000
_cell.length_c   1.000
_cell.angle_alpha   90.00
_cell.angle_beta   90.00
_cell.angle_gamma   90.00
#
_symmetry.space_group_name_H-M   'P 1'
#
loop_
_entity.id
_entity.type
_entity.pdbx_description
1 polymer ?
#
loop_
_entity_poly.entity_id
_entity_poly.type
_entity_poly.pdbx_seq_one_letter_code
_entity_poly.pdbx_strand_id
1 'polypeptide(L)'
;MKKFINYPLLYIELKRGFKSNMIWSIALGLSLLSIVAIYPMVKGMMQSLVELMENMDPSNPFLQILEDFGGIPHSAIEYFATEGALILQLVGGIYAAILGYSMINRDEKEKTNEVLYTLPISRTHALFSKIIAILIHIFIFTFIQFGLSTLGFLVIDELELLNIFWLFGLLNFLMFSMIAFFGLFLAALLKPNQSSLLAVAIPFPFYIVTVISQATNNSILKALKYVSPFTFVEPVGFLKTDYGFEWVNFIVFMILTCILVVITHIKYKHRQII
;
A
#
# COMPACT_ATOMS: atom_id res chain seq x y z
N MET A 1 -4.91 -36.04 -0.33
CA MET A 1 -4.95 -34.61 0.09
C MET A 1 -5.65 -33.80 -0.99
N LYS A 2 -6.82 -33.21 -0.71
CA LYS A 2 -7.47 -32.29 -1.67
C LYS A 2 -6.59 -31.05 -1.80
N LYS A 3 -6.04 -30.79 -2.98
CA LYS A 3 -5.23 -29.59 -3.24
C LYS A 3 -6.12 -28.35 -3.08
N PHE A 4 -5.88 -27.52 -2.08
CA PHE A 4 -6.65 -26.29 -1.83
C PHE A 4 -6.50 -25.24 -2.94
N ILE A 5 -5.46 -25.35 -3.76
CA ILE A 5 -5.11 -24.41 -4.83
C ILE A 5 -5.29 -25.10 -6.19
N ASN A 6 -5.99 -24.41 -7.09
CA ASN A 6 -6.05 -24.81 -8.48
C ASN A 6 -4.93 -24.09 -9.27
N TYR A 7 -3.82 -24.78 -9.53
CA TYR A 7 -2.65 -24.20 -10.21
C TYR A 7 -2.94 -23.65 -11.61
N PRO A 8 -3.72 -24.34 -12.48
CA PRO A 8 -4.11 -23.77 -13.78
C PRO A 8 -4.83 -22.43 -13.64
N LEU A 9 -5.78 -22.33 -12.71
CA LEU A 9 -6.50 -21.07 -12.46
C LEU A 9 -5.58 -20.00 -11.90
N LEU A 10 -4.72 -20.32 -10.95
CA LEU A 10 -3.72 -19.39 -10.42
C LEU A 10 -2.83 -18.83 -11.54
N TYR A 11 -2.34 -19.70 -12.44
CA TYR A 11 -1.54 -19.29 -13.59
C TYR A 11 -2.29 -18.32 -14.52
N ILE A 12 -3.56 -18.61 -14.79
CA ILE A 12 -4.42 -17.74 -15.62
C ILE A 12 -4.58 -16.36 -14.95
N GLU A 13 -4.88 -16.32 -13.64
CA GLU A 13 -5.03 -15.06 -12.91
C GLU A 13 -3.75 -14.23 -12.91
N LEU A 14 -2.61 -14.87 -12.68
CA LEU A 14 -1.31 -14.19 -12.75
C LEU A 14 -1.02 -13.65 -14.14
N LYS A 15 -1.25 -14.42 -15.18
CA LYS A 15 -1.01 -14.01 -16.57
C LYS A 15 -1.91 -12.83 -16.98
N ARG A 16 -3.20 -12.86 -16.59
CA ARG A 16 -4.18 -11.81 -16.90
C ARG A 16 -3.85 -10.49 -16.18
N GLY A 17 -3.35 -10.56 -14.94
CA GLY A 17 -2.96 -9.39 -14.15
C GLY A 17 -1.57 -8.84 -14.48
N PHE A 18 -0.69 -9.63 -15.08
CA PHE A 18 0.74 -9.34 -15.22
C PHE A 18 1.04 -8.03 -15.94
N LYS A 19 0.39 -7.79 -17.09
CA LYS A 19 0.62 -6.54 -17.86
C LYS A 19 0.26 -5.29 -17.06
N SER A 20 -0.89 -5.30 -16.40
CA SER A 20 -1.31 -4.18 -15.55
C SER A 20 -0.35 -3.99 -14.36
N ASN A 21 0.05 -5.09 -13.71
CA ASN A 21 1.02 -5.05 -12.60
C ASN A 21 2.34 -4.41 -13.05
N MET A 22 2.90 -4.81 -14.19
CA MET A 22 4.15 -4.25 -14.69
C MET A 22 4.02 -2.76 -15.04
N ILE A 23 2.92 -2.32 -15.64
CA ILE A 23 2.69 -0.90 -15.95
C ILE A 23 2.67 -0.07 -14.66
N TRP A 24 1.89 -0.48 -13.65
CA TRP A 24 1.81 0.22 -12.37
C TRP A 24 3.15 0.19 -11.62
N SER A 25 3.83 -0.97 -11.64
CA SER A 25 5.13 -1.13 -10.96
C SER A 25 6.21 -0.25 -11.56
N ILE A 26 6.34 -0.23 -12.89
CA ILE A 26 7.35 0.55 -13.57
C ILE A 26 7.05 2.06 -13.45
N ALA A 27 5.80 2.47 -13.68
CA ALA A 27 5.42 3.88 -13.62
C ALA A 27 5.68 4.47 -12.23
N LEU A 28 5.21 3.82 -11.18
CA LEU A 28 5.43 4.30 -9.80
C LEU A 28 6.90 4.15 -9.39
N GLY A 29 7.54 3.03 -9.73
CA GLY A 29 8.93 2.79 -9.37
C GLY A 29 9.91 3.80 -10.00
N LEU A 30 9.68 4.19 -11.27
CA LEU A 30 10.45 5.26 -11.90
C LEU A 30 10.18 6.63 -11.25
N SER A 31 8.95 6.90 -10.84
CA SER A 31 8.62 8.12 -10.09
C SER A 31 9.37 8.18 -8.76
N LEU A 32 9.40 7.08 -8.00
CA LEU A 32 10.12 7.01 -6.73
C LEU A 32 11.63 7.10 -6.91
N LEU A 33 12.18 6.43 -7.93
CA LEU A 33 13.59 6.54 -8.29
C LEU A 33 13.95 7.98 -8.63
N SER A 34 13.09 8.72 -9.36
CA SER A 34 13.31 10.14 -9.68
C SER A 34 13.33 11.00 -8.42
N ILE A 35 12.48 10.73 -7.43
CA ILE A 35 12.49 11.43 -6.14
C ILE A 35 13.83 11.21 -5.43
N VAL A 36 14.30 9.97 -5.34
CA VAL A 36 15.61 9.66 -4.74
C VAL A 36 16.74 10.35 -5.51
N ALA A 37 16.71 10.33 -6.84
CA ALA A 37 17.75 10.93 -7.68
C ALA A 37 17.83 12.46 -7.56
N ILE A 38 16.76 13.14 -7.18
CA ILE A 38 16.74 14.59 -6.96
C ILE A 38 17.38 14.99 -5.62
N TYR A 39 17.46 14.07 -4.65
CA TYR A 39 17.98 14.37 -3.31
C TYR A 39 19.31 15.13 -3.28
N PRO A 40 20.37 14.77 -4.05
CA PRO A 40 21.64 15.52 -4.04
C PRO A 40 21.48 17.00 -4.43
N MET A 41 20.50 17.32 -5.29
CA MET A 41 20.23 18.71 -5.72
C MET A 41 19.59 19.54 -4.60
N VAL A 42 18.71 18.90 -3.80
CA VAL A 42 17.99 19.59 -2.71
C VAL A 42 18.74 19.56 -1.38
N LYS A 43 19.71 18.67 -1.22
CA LYS A 43 20.52 18.51 0.01
C LYS A 43 21.14 19.83 0.47
N GLY A 44 21.74 20.61 -0.44
CA GLY A 44 22.32 21.91 -0.14
C GLY A 44 21.28 22.95 0.32
N MET A 45 20.10 22.96 -0.30
CA MET A 45 19.00 23.83 0.11
C MET A 45 18.50 23.45 1.50
N MET A 46 18.38 22.16 1.80
CA MET A 46 17.97 21.68 3.11
C MET A 46 18.97 22.06 4.21
N GLN A 47 20.27 21.95 3.95
CA GLN A 47 21.30 22.39 4.89
C GLN A 47 21.21 23.89 5.17
N SER A 48 21.00 24.73 4.16
CA SER A 48 20.77 26.17 4.35
C SER A 48 19.52 26.46 5.17
N LEU A 49 18.45 25.67 5.03
CA LEU A 49 17.25 25.79 5.86
C LEU A 49 17.53 25.42 7.32
N VAL A 50 18.32 24.37 7.59
CA VAL A 50 18.74 24.00 8.95
C VAL A 50 19.51 25.14 9.59
N GLU A 51 20.51 25.73 8.90
CA GLU A 51 21.29 26.88 9.40
C GLU A 51 20.39 28.09 9.70
N LEU A 52 19.38 28.35 8.87
CA LEU A 52 18.41 29.43 9.13
C LEU A 52 17.56 29.13 10.36
N MET A 53 17.15 27.89 10.57
CA MET A 53 16.33 27.49 11.71
C MET A 53 17.08 27.52 13.03
N GLU A 54 18.37 27.15 13.04
CA GLU A 54 19.23 27.24 14.23
C GLU A 54 19.35 28.70 14.77
N ASN A 55 19.17 29.68 13.88
CA ASN A 55 19.16 31.09 14.22
C ASN A 55 17.77 31.65 14.55
N MET A 56 16.71 30.83 14.50
CA MET A 56 15.34 31.25 14.88
C MET A 56 15.10 31.06 16.39
N ASP A 57 14.16 31.84 16.93
CA ASP A 57 13.68 31.66 18.29
C ASP A 57 13.03 30.26 18.43
N PRO A 58 13.47 29.43 19.40
CA PRO A 58 12.89 28.08 19.62
C PRO A 58 11.37 28.07 19.88
N SER A 59 10.81 29.23 20.31
CA SER A 59 9.35 29.37 20.48
C SER A 59 8.58 29.67 19.19
N ASN A 60 9.24 29.76 18.04
CA ASN A 60 8.61 30.10 16.78
C ASN A 60 7.62 28.99 16.37
N PRO A 61 6.33 29.31 16.17
CA PRO A 61 5.31 28.31 15.76
C PRO A 61 5.65 27.57 14.46
N PHE A 62 6.44 28.18 13.58
CA PHE A 62 6.87 27.55 12.33
C PHE A 62 7.76 26.33 12.59
N LEU A 63 8.66 26.39 13.58
CA LEU A 63 9.52 25.26 13.96
C LEU A 63 8.70 24.08 14.46
N GLN A 64 7.68 24.34 15.30
CA GLN A 64 6.79 23.30 15.80
C GLN A 64 5.99 22.63 14.67
N ILE A 65 5.46 23.43 13.75
CA ILE A 65 4.74 22.89 12.58
C ILE A 65 5.69 22.01 11.76
N LEU A 66 6.91 22.46 11.50
CA LEU A 66 7.87 21.70 10.70
C LEU A 66 8.26 20.38 11.37
N GLU A 67 8.47 20.38 12.70
CA GLU A 67 8.73 19.17 13.47
C GLU A 67 7.54 18.20 13.45
N ASP A 68 6.30 18.69 13.56
CA ASP A 68 5.08 17.89 13.47
C ASP A 68 4.96 17.19 12.10
N PHE A 69 5.47 17.80 11.02
CA PHE A 69 5.53 17.19 9.67
C PHE A 69 6.81 16.39 9.41
N GLY A 70 7.61 16.11 10.43
CA GLY A 70 8.77 15.22 10.30
C GLY A 70 10.13 15.92 10.24
N GLY A 71 10.17 17.25 10.34
CA GLY A 71 11.40 18.04 10.30
C GLY A 71 12.05 18.08 8.92
N ILE A 72 13.26 18.63 8.85
CA ILE A 72 14.07 18.64 7.62
C ILE A 72 14.79 17.31 7.50
N PRO A 73 14.70 16.61 6.34
CA PRO A 73 15.42 15.37 6.11
C PRO A 73 16.93 15.59 6.12
N HIS A 74 17.65 14.73 6.85
CA HIS A 74 19.11 14.75 6.92
C HIS A 74 19.77 13.70 6.01
N SER A 75 19.00 12.69 5.57
CA SER A 75 19.45 11.61 4.70
C SER A 75 18.51 11.41 3.51
N ALA A 76 18.99 10.72 2.47
CA ALA A 76 18.17 10.39 1.31
C ALA A 76 16.95 9.50 1.67
N ILE A 77 17.09 8.62 2.67
CA ILE A 77 16.01 7.77 3.13
C ILE A 77 14.95 8.57 3.91
N GLU A 78 15.38 9.54 4.71
CA GLU A 78 14.43 10.47 5.36
C GLU A 78 13.71 11.34 4.34
N TYR A 79 14.41 11.81 3.29
CA TYR A 79 13.80 12.54 2.18
C TYR A 79 12.79 11.65 1.42
N PHE A 80 13.12 10.39 1.21
CA PHE A 80 12.15 9.43 0.67
C PHE A 80 10.95 9.26 1.59
N ALA A 81 11.14 9.24 2.91
CA ALA A 81 10.06 9.10 3.88
C ALA A 81 9.05 10.26 3.82
N THR A 82 9.54 11.48 3.62
CA THR A 82 8.68 12.68 3.54
C THR A 82 8.00 12.81 2.18
N GLU A 83 8.73 12.64 1.07
CA GLU A 83 8.23 12.92 -0.27
C GLU A 83 7.81 11.66 -1.04
N GLY A 84 8.66 10.64 -1.02
CA GLY A 84 8.45 9.42 -1.82
C GLY A 84 7.39 8.50 -1.24
N ALA A 85 7.41 8.32 0.08
CA ALA A 85 6.55 7.36 0.73
C ALA A 85 5.07 7.77 0.72
N LEU A 86 4.76 9.07 0.71
CA LEU A 86 3.38 9.56 0.54
C LEU A 86 2.80 9.13 -0.82
N ILE A 87 3.59 9.30 -1.89
CA ILE A 87 3.20 8.90 -3.24
C ILE A 87 3.10 7.38 -3.33
N LEU A 88 4.08 6.66 -2.78
CA LEU A 88 4.08 5.20 -2.71
C LEU A 88 2.81 4.67 -2.04
N GLN A 89 2.47 5.17 -0.88
CA GLN A 89 1.35 4.67 -0.09
C GLN A 89 0.01 4.98 -0.74
N LEU A 90 -0.22 6.20 -1.20
CA LEU A 90 -1.48 6.58 -1.83
C LEU A 90 -1.68 5.86 -3.17
N VAL A 91 -0.71 5.98 -4.09
CA VAL A 91 -0.81 5.38 -5.43
C VAL A 91 -0.74 3.85 -5.37
N GLY A 92 0.12 3.30 -4.50
CA GLY A 92 0.20 1.86 -4.25
C GLY A 92 -1.09 1.32 -3.61
N GLY A 93 -1.70 2.07 -2.70
CA GLY A 93 -3.01 1.75 -2.11
C GLY A 93 -4.12 1.73 -3.16
N ILE A 94 -4.13 2.69 -4.08
CA ILE A 94 -5.07 2.73 -5.22
C ILE A 94 -4.89 1.49 -6.10
N TYR A 95 -3.66 1.17 -6.48
CA TYR A 95 -3.35 -0.02 -7.26
C TYR A 95 -3.82 -1.30 -6.54
N ALA A 96 -3.51 -1.45 -5.26
CA ALA A 96 -3.89 -2.59 -4.44
C ALA A 96 -5.41 -2.78 -4.37
N ALA A 97 -6.16 -1.70 -4.14
CA ALA A 97 -7.62 -1.73 -4.10
C ALA A 97 -8.24 -2.13 -5.45
N ILE A 98 -7.74 -1.57 -6.56
CA ILE A 98 -8.17 -1.92 -7.92
C ILE A 98 -7.83 -3.39 -8.23
N LEU A 99 -6.65 -3.86 -7.88
CA LEU A 99 -6.23 -5.25 -8.08
C LEU A 99 -7.19 -6.21 -7.37
N GLY A 100 -7.42 -5.99 -6.07
CA GLY A 100 -8.33 -6.83 -5.28
C GLY A 100 -9.74 -6.85 -5.85
N TYR A 101 -10.30 -5.67 -6.16
CA TYR A 101 -11.62 -5.53 -6.74
C TYR A 101 -11.73 -6.25 -8.10
N SER A 102 -10.74 -6.11 -8.95
CA SER A 102 -10.75 -6.67 -10.30
C SER A 102 -10.74 -8.19 -10.33
N MET A 103 -10.25 -8.86 -9.28
CA MET A 103 -10.17 -10.34 -9.22
C MET A 103 -11.52 -11.05 -9.30
N ILE A 104 -12.61 -10.42 -8.85
CA ILE A 104 -13.98 -10.95 -9.00
C ILE A 104 -14.68 -10.25 -10.16
N ASN A 105 -14.64 -8.92 -10.19
CA ASN A 105 -15.40 -8.12 -11.12
C ASN A 105 -15.02 -8.36 -12.59
N ARG A 106 -13.76 -8.70 -12.88
CA ARG A 106 -13.28 -8.97 -14.24
C ARG A 106 -13.94 -10.22 -14.83
N ASP A 107 -14.06 -11.30 -14.06
CA ASP A 107 -14.69 -12.54 -14.53
C ASP A 107 -16.16 -12.33 -14.90
N GLU A 108 -16.83 -11.44 -14.18
CA GLU A 108 -18.22 -11.09 -14.43
C GLU A 108 -18.36 -10.21 -15.67
N LYS A 109 -17.48 -9.22 -15.85
CA LYS A 109 -17.46 -8.35 -17.03
C LYS A 109 -17.17 -9.11 -18.33
N GLU A 110 -16.22 -10.04 -18.27
CA GLU A 110 -15.81 -10.84 -19.44
C GLU A 110 -16.71 -12.08 -19.63
N LYS A 111 -17.72 -12.28 -18.77
CA LYS A 111 -18.60 -13.47 -18.76
C LYS A 111 -17.83 -14.80 -18.68
N THR A 112 -16.60 -14.74 -18.18
CA THR A 112 -15.75 -15.94 -18.00
C THR A 112 -16.15 -16.75 -16.77
N ASN A 113 -16.95 -16.19 -15.87
CA ASN A 113 -17.54 -16.89 -14.73
C ASN A 113 -18.43 -18.06 -15.17
N GLU A 114 -19.18 -17.94 -16.28
CA GLU A 114 -19.98 -19.05 -16.82
C GLU A 114 -19.10 -20.26 -17.13
N VAL A 115 -17.98 -20.04 -17.84
CA VAL A 115 -17.01 -21.10 -18.17
C VAL A 115 -16.33 -21.63 -16.91
N LEU A 116 -15.94 -20.74 -15.97
CA LEU A 116 -15.26 -21.14 -14.74
C LEU A 116 -16.12 -22.10 -13.90
N TYR A 117 -17.44 -21.91 -13.87
CA TYR A 117 -18.36 -22.73 -13.07
C TYR A 117 -18.83 -24.00 -13.76
N THR A 118 -18.58 -24.18 -15.07
CA THR A 118 -18.74 -25.48 -15.74
C THR A 118 -17.56 -26.43 -15.50
N LEU A 119 -16.42 -25.88 -15.05
CA LEU A 119 -15.26 -26.69 -14.68
C LEU A 119 -15.49 -27.39 -13.33
N PRO A 120 -14.89 -28.57 -13.10
CA PRO A 120 -15.02 -29.30 -11.83
C PRO A 120 -14.17 -28.65 -10.71
N ILE A 121 -14.34 -27.35 -10.52
CA ILE A 121 -13.59 -26.52 -9.56
C ILE A 121 -14.60 -25.98 -8.54
N SER A 122 -14.34 -26.19 -7.23
CA SER A 122 -15.20 -25.54 -6.22
C SER A 122 -14.94 -24.04 -6.15
N ARG A 123 -16.00 -23.29 -5.86
CA ARG A 123 -15.90 -21.81 -5.69
C ARG A 123 -14.86 -21.42 -4.61
N THR A 124 -14.72 -22.24 -3.59
CA THR A 124 -13.68 -22.07 -2.55
C THR A 124 -12.28 -22.12 -3.13
N HIS A 125 -11.97 -23.15 -3.96
CA HIS A 125 -10.65 -23.26 -4.59
C HIS A 125 -10.39 -22.14 -5.58
N ALA A 126 -11.42 -21.68 -6.29
CA ALA A 126 -11.32 -20.51 -7.17
C ALA A 126 -10.95 -19.24 -6.39
N LEU A 127 -11.65 -18.97 -5.28
CA LEU A 127 -11.36 -17.79 -4.45
C LEU A 127 -9.94 -17.85 -3.84
N PHE A 128 -9.53 -19.01 -3.32
CA PHE A 128 -8.17 -19.18 -2.78
C PHE A 128 -7.09 -18.94 -3.84
N SER A 129 -7.29 -19.42 -5.08
CA SER A 129 -6.36 -19.12 -6.18
C SER A 129 -6.26 -17.63 -6.49
N LYS A 130 -7.39 -16.89 -6.42
CA LYS A 130 -7.43 -15.43 -6.58
C LYS A 130 -6.72 -14.70 -5.44
N ILE A 131 -6.92 -15.12 -4.18
CA ILE A 131 -6.23 -14.55 -3.01
C ILE A 131 -4.71 -14.70 -3.17
N ILE A 132 -4.23 -15.87 -3.57
CA ILE A 132 -2.80 -16.10 -3.79
C ILE A 132 -2.28 -15.25 -4.95
N ALA A 133 -3.06 -15.12 -6.04
CA ALA A 133 -2.69 -14.25 -7.14
C ALA A 133 -2.55 -12.78 -6.71
N ILE A 134 -3.44 -12.29 -5.85
CA ILE A 134 -3.34 -10.94 -5.24
C ILE A 134 -2.01 -10.81 -4.50
N LEU A 135 -1.70 -11.72 -3.59
CA LEU A 135 -0.47 -11.67 -2.78
C LEU A 135 0.79 -11.69 -3.66
N ILE A 136 0.82 -12.53 -4.70
CA ILE A 136 1.96 -12.57 -5.63
C ILE A 136 2.09 -11.25 -6.41
N HIS A 137 0.99 -10.68 -6.90
CA HIS A 137 1.03 -9.41 -7.61
C HIS A 137 1.47 -8.25 -6.71
N ILE A 138 0.97 -8.18 -5.47
CA ILE A 138 1.39 -7.15 -4.50
C ILE A 138 2.87 -7.35 -4.13
N PHE A 139 3.33 -8.59 -3.95
CA PHE A 139 4.74 -8.87 -3.68
C PHE A 139 5.64 -8.38 -4.82
N ILE A 140 5.33 -8.72 -6.07
CA ILE A 140 6.09 -8.27 -7.25
C ILE A 140 6.06 -6.74 -7.34
N PHE A 141 4.89 -6.13 -7.16
CA PHE A 141 4.73 -4.68 -7.17
C PHE A 141 5.62 -4.02 -6.13
N THR A 142 5.53 -4.42 -4.87
CA THR A 142 6.32 -3.84 -3.77
C THR A 142 7.82 -4.08 -3.97
N PHE A 143 8.20 -5.29 -4.38
CA PHE A 143 9.60 -5.62 -4.66
C PHE A 143 10.22 -4.71 -5.73
N ILE A 144 9.48 -4.40 -6.81
CA ILE A 144 9.93 -3.49 -7.85
C ILE A 144 10.08 -2.06 -7.32
N GLN A 145 9.12 -1.56 -6.50
CA GLN A 145 9.20 -0.22 -5.91
C GLN A 145 10.48 -0.06 -5.07
N PHE A 146 10.69 -0.98 -4.13
CA PHE A 146 11.82 -0.93 -3.22
C PHE A 146 13.15 -1.25 -3.92
N GLY A 147 13.13 -2.14 -4.92
CA GLY A 147 14.30 -2.43 -5.75
C GLY A 147 14.77 -1.23 -6.57
N LEU A 148 13.86 -0.54 -7.26
CA LEU A 148 14.20 0.66 -8.03
C LEU A 148 14.64 1.82 -7.13
N SER A 149 14.00 2.03 -5.99
CA SER A 149 14.43 3.05 -5.02
C SER A 149 15.82 2.73 -4.45
N THR A 150 16.11 1.45 -4.16
CA THR A 150 17.45 1.00 -3.73
C THR A 150 18.50 1.27 -4.80
N LEU A 151 18.21 1.05 -6.08
CA LEU A 151 19.12 1.43 -7.17
C LEU A 151 19.35 2.95 -7.18
N GLY A 152 18.33 3.75 -6.90
CA GLY A 152 18.48 5.20 -6.73
C GLY A 152 19.46 5.56 -5.62
N PHE A 153 19.30 4.96 -4.42
CA PHE A 153 20.23 5.17 -3.28
C PHE A 153 21.66 4.73 -3.60
N LEU A 154 21.83 3.61 -4.32
CA LEU A 154 23.15 3.15 -4.77
C LEU A 154 23.82 4.15 -5.72
N VAL A 155 23.06 4.76 -6.64
CA VAL A 155 23.62 5.71 -7.61
C VAL A 155 24.08 7.02 -6.95
N ILE A 156 23.40 7.44 -5.87
CA ILE A 156 23.76 8.67 -5.14
C ILE A 156 24.71 8.42 -3.95
N ASP A 157 25.16 7.16 -3.76
CA ASP A 157 26.05 6.72 -2.67
C ASP A 157 25.51 6.99 -1.25
N GLU A 158 24.20 6.88 -1.07
CA GLU A 158 23.51 7.08 0.21
C GLU A 158 22.85 5.75 0.64
N LEU A 159 23.65 4.88 1.29
CA LEU A 159 23.24 3.51 1.65
C LEU A 159 22.89 3.32 3.14
N GLU A 160 22.88 4.39 3.89
CA GLU A 160 22.52 4.35 5.31
C GLU A 160 21.08 3.87 5.48
N LEU A 161 20.82 3.07 6.53
CA LEU A 161 19.49 2.58 6.91
C LEU A 161 18.76 1.69 5.88
N LEU A 162 19.45 1.12 4.89
CA LEU A 162 18.82 0.23 3.88
C LEU A 162 18.10 -0.98 4.50
N ASN A 163 18.56 -1.51 5.61
CA ASN A 163 17.90 -2.59 6.33
C ASN A 163 16.52 -2.16 6.84
N ILE A 164 16.40 -0.94 7.39
CA ILE A 164 15.13 -0.37 7.85
C ILE A 164 14.23 -0.06 6.65
N PHE A 165 14.82 0.43 5.54
CA PHE A 165 14.09 0.67 4.31
C PHE A 165 13.42 -0.60 3.75
N TRP A 166 14.13 -1.73 3.72
CA TRP A 166 13.55 -3.01 3.28
C TRP A 166 12.51 -3.57 4.27
N LEU A 167 12.69 -3.33 5.57
CA LEU A 167 11.66 -3.67 6.56
C LEU A 167 10.39 -2.82 6.34
N PHE A 168 10.55 -1.53 6.04
CA PHE A 168 9.45 -0.66 5.61
C PHE A 168 8.76 -1.21 4.34
N GLY A 169 9.54 -1.76 3.40
CA GLY A 169 9.01 -2.45 2.21
C GLY A 169 8.13 -3.65 2.56
N LEU A 170 8.56 -4.47 3.49
CA LEU A 170 7.78 -5.62 3.96
C LEU A 170 6.46 -5.18 4.61
N LEU A 171 6.49 -4.12 5.41
CA LEU A 171 5.28 -3.57 6.03
C LEU A 171 4.32 -2.98 5.00
N ASN A 172 4.84 -2.29 3.98
CA ASN A 172 4.02 -1.80 2.86
C ASN A 172 3.40 -2.96 2.05
N PHE A 173 4.11 -4.08 1.86
CA PHE A 173 3.53 -5.29 1.27
C PHE A 173 2.32 -5.80 2.07
N LEU A 174 2.42 -5.85 3.40
CA LEU A 174 1.31 -6.26 4.28
C LEU A 174 0.15 -5.26 4.18
N MET A 175 0.43 -3.98 4.27
CA MET A 175 -0.57 -2.91 4.15
C MET A 175 -1.31 -2.96 2.81
N PHE A 176 -0.60 -3.04 1.69
CA PHE A 176 -1.21 -3.14 0.37
C PHE A 176 -2.03 -4.42 0.21
N SER A 177 -1.59 -5.53 0.82
CA SER A 177 -2.36 -6.77 0.84
C SER A 177 -3.68 -6.60 1.58
N MET A 178 -3.68 -5.91 2.73
CA MET A 178 -4.91 -5.57 3.45
C MET A 178 -5.85 -4.72 2.59
N ILE A 179 -5.35 -3.65 1.97
CA ILE A 179 -6.14 -2.78 1.09
C ILE A 179 -6.70 -3.56 -0.11
N ALA A 180 -5.92 -4.48 -0.70
CA ALA A 180 -6.40 -5.34 -1.79
C ALA A 180 -7.54 -6.27 -1.33
N PHE A 181 -7.49 -6.79 -0.10
CA PHE A 181 -8.59 -7.59 0.45
C PHE A 181 -9.85 -6.76 0.75
N PHE A 182 -9.71 -5.48 1.10
CA PHE A 182 -10.85 -4.56 1.12
C PHE A 182 -11.47 -4.41 -0.28
N GLY A 183 -10.64 -4.27 -1.32
CA GLY A 183 -11.09 -4.23 -2.71
C GLY A 183 -11.81 -5.53 -3.13
N LEU A 184 -11.27 -6.68 -2.78
CA LEU A 184 -11.87 -7.99 -3.03
C LEU A 184 -13.23 -8.15 -2.33
N PHE A 185 -13.32 -7.70 -1.08
CA PHE A 185 -14.56 -7.67 -0.31
C PHE A 185 -15.62 -6.77 -0.97
N LEU A 186 -15.23 -5.57 -1.36
CA LEU A 186 -16.13 -4.64 -2.06
C LEU A 186 -16.68 -5.26 -3.35
N ALA A 187 -15.84 -5.95 -4.14
CA ALA A 187 -16.27 -6.65 -5.33
C ALA A 187 -17.29 -7.75 -5.03
N ALA A 188 -17.14 -8.46 -3.90
CA ALA A 188 -18.09 -9.48 -3.48
C ALA A 188 -19.45 -8.93 -3.03
N LEU A 189 -19.49 -7.67 -2.56
CA LEU A 189 -20.72 -7.00 -2.11
C LEU A 189 -21.48 -6.32 -3.26
N LEU A 190 -20.77 -5.69 -4.17
CA LEU A 190 -21.38 -4.90 -5.24
C LEU A 190 -21.97 -5.79 -6.33
N LYS A 191 -22.92 -5.20 -7.08
CA LYS A 191 -23.52 -5.86 -8.25
C LYS A 191 -22.46 -6.11 -9.35
N PRO A 192 -22.63 -7.14 -10.17
CA PRO A 192 -21.80 -7.37 -11.35
C PRO A 192 -21.74 -6.14 -12.27
N ASN A 193 -20.66 -6.07 -13.08
CA ASN A 193 -20.45 -5.02 -14.08
C ASN A 193 -20.23 -3.58 -13.57
N GLN A 194 -20.02 -3.39 -12.27
CA GLN A 194 -19.61 -2.07 -11.76
C GLN A 194 -18.17 -1.72 -12.19
N SER A 195 -17.89 -0.41 -12.24
CA SER A 195 -16.55 0.06 -12.59
C SER A 195 -15.52 -0.27 -11.49
N SER A 196 -14.33 -0.76 -11.88
CA SER A 196 -13.21 -0.96 -10.95
C SER A 196 -12.70 0.35 -10.33
N LEU A 197 -13.06 1.51 -10.92
CA LEU A 197 -12.78 2.82 -10.34
C LEU A 197 -13.45 3.05 -8.98
N LEU A 198 -14.52 2.31 -8.66
CA LEU A 198 -15.13 2.37 -7.32
C LEU A 198 -14.15 1.94 -6.21
N ALA A 199 -13.22 1.05 -6.53
CA ALA A 199 -12.19 0.62 -5.58
C ALA A 199 -11.19 1.73 -5.24
N VAL A 200 -11.02 2.72 -6.12
CA VAL A 200 -10.15 3.88 -5.88
C VAL A 200 -10.61 4.67 -4.65
N ALA A 201 -11.91 4.65 -4.36
CA ALA A 201 -12.46 5.31 -3.18
C ALA A 201 -12.04 4.67 -1.84
N ILE A 202 -11.47 3.46 -1.82
CA ILE A 202 -11.09 2.76 -0.58
C ILE A 202 -9.90 3.41 0.12
N PRO A 203 -8.74 3.64 -0.53
CA PRO A 203 -7.56 4.18 0.15
C PRO A 203 -7.70 5.65 0.55
N PHE A 204 -8.51 6.45 -0.14
CA PHE A 204 -8.63 7.88 0.14
C PHE A 204 -9.10 8.22 1.56
N PRO A 205 -10.22 7.67 2.08
CA PRO A 205 -10.66 7.95 3.45
C PRO A 205 -9.60 7.54 4.48
N PHE A 206 -8.96 6.38 4.29
CA PHE A 206 -7.92 5.92 5.19
C PHE A 206 -6.71 6.87 5.17
N TYR A 207 -6.30 7.33 3.99
CA TYR A 207 -5.19 8.26 3.84
C TYR A 207 -5.51 9.61 4.48
N ILE A 208 -6.68 10.18 4.22
CA ILE A 208 -7.13 11.46 4.82
C ILE A 208 -7.13 11.34 6.35
N VAL A 209 -7.68 10.25 6.89
CA VAL A 209 -7.71 10.01 8.34
C VAL A 209 -6.30 9.94 8.92
N THR A 210 -5.34 9.31 8.23
CA THR A 210 -3.94 9.29 8.64
C THR A 210 -3.35 10.69 8.70
N VAL A 211 -3.51 11.49 7.63
CA VAL A 211 -3.01 12.87 7.57
C VAL A 211 -3.60 13.73 8.70
N ILE A 212 -4.92 13.64 8.92
CA ILE A 212 -5.58 14.38 10.01
C ILE A 212 -5.03 13.97 11.38
N SER A 213 -4.83 12.66 11.61
CA SER A 213 -4.33 12.17 12.90
C SER A 213 -2.90 12.60 13.20
N GLN A 214 -2.09 12.84 12.17
CA GLN A 214 -0.71 13.33 12.28
C GLN A 214 -0.64 14.85 12.46
N ALA A 215 -1.49 15.59 11.74
CA ALA A 215 -1.47 17.06 11.72
C ALA A 215 -2.15 17.73 12.93
N THR A 216 -2.53 16.96 13.97
CA THR A 216 -3.31 17.53 15.10
C THR A 216 -2.74 17.17 16.46
N ASN A 217 -2.87 18.10 17.40
CA ASN A 217 -2.57 17.87 18.82
C ASN A 217 -3.81 17.46 19.63
N ASN A 218 -5.01 17.42 19.02
CA ASN A 218 -6.25 17.03 19.69
C ASN A 218 -6.30 15.51 19.91
N SER A 219 -6.49 15.06 21.16
CA SER A 219 -6.48 13.65 21.55
C SER A 219 -7.54 12.81 20.81
N ILE A 220 -8.73 13.38 20.51
CA ILE A 220 -9.80 12.68 19.80
C ILE A 220 -9.41 12.45 18.35
N LEU A 221 -8.87 13.46 17.68
CA LEU A 221 -8.42 13.36 16.30
C LEU A 221 -7.17 12.47 16.16
N LYS A 222 -6.26 12.49 17.16
CA LYS A 222 -5.15 11.53 17.22
C LYS A 222 -5.63 10.07 17.31
N ALA A 223 -6.75 9.81 17.97
CA ALA A 223 -7.31 8.46 18.04
C ALA A 223 -7.79 7.92 16.69
N LEU A 224 -8.01 8.78 15.69
CA LEU A 224 -8.34 8.36 14.32
C LEU A 224 -7.23 7.50 13.68
N LYS A 225 -5.99 7.56 14.19
CA LYS A 225 -4.91 6.68 13.73
C LYS A 225 -5.28 5.19 13.74
N TYR A 226 -6.16 4.77 14.65
CA TYR A 226 -6.61 3.38 14.74
C TYR A 226 -7.63 2.98 13.67
N VAL A 227 -8.10 3.91 12.85
CA VAL A 227 -9.07 3.67 11.77
C VAL A 227 -8.39 3.45 10.41
N SER A 228 -7.09 3.71 10.29
CA SER A 228 -6.36 3.62 9.03
C SER A 228 -5.22 2.60 9.06
N PRO A 229 -5.10 1.74 8.01
CA PRO A 229 -3.96 0.84 7.88
C PRO A 229 -2.65 1.57 7.54
N PHE A 230 -2.70 2.80 7.04
CA PHE A 230 -1.50 3.59 6.74
C PHE A 230 -0.72 3.96 8.01
N THR A 231 -1.36 3.98 9.16
CA THR A 231 -0.77 4.44 10.41
C THR A 231 0.28 3.50 11.00
N PHE A 232 0.14 2.17 10.82
CA PHE A 232 1.17 1.25 11.32
C PHE A 232 2.43 1.20 10.44
N VAL A 233 2.36 1.82 9.27
CA VAL A 233 3.45 1.95 8.29
C VAL A 233 3.73 3.45 8.05
N GLU A 234 3.62 4.27 9.09
CA GLU A 234 3.87 5.69 9.00
C GLU A 234 5.35 5.94 8.63
N PRO A 235 5.63 6.61 7.47
CA PRO A 235 6.98 6.61 6.90
C PRO A 235 7.99 7.38 7.73
N VAL A 236 7.63 8.60 8.13
CA VAL A 236 8.56 9.53 8.78
C VAL A 236 9.00 8.99 10.14
N GLY A 237 8.05 8.51 10.95
CA GLY A 237 8.37 7.90 12.22
C GLY A 237 9.15 6.60 12.07
N PHE A 238 8.77 5.75 11.10
CA PHE A 238 9.37 4.42 10.93
C PHE A 238 10.82 4.46 10.43
N LEU A 239 11.15 5.38 9.53
CA LEU A 239 12.50 5.51 8.96
C LEU A 239 13.45 6.35 9.83
N LYS A 240 12.98 6.91 10.94
CA LYS A 240 13.81 7.49 12.01
C LYS A 240 14.13 6.43 13.08
N THR A 241 15.27 6.58 13.74
CA THR A 241 15.89 5.56 14.62
C THR A 241 15.11 5.18 15.89
N ASP A 242 14.10 5.95 16.29
CA ASP A 242 13.39 5.78 17.57
C ASP A 242 11.90 5.40 17.42
N TYR A 243 11.49 4.94 16.27
CA TYR A 243 10.07 4.66 16.02
C TYR A 243 9.60 3.35 16.65
N GLY A 244 8.61 3.48 17.54
CA GLY A 244 7.86 2.33 18.03
C GLY A 244 6.80 1.86 17.02
N PHE A 245 6.88 0.62 16.55
CA PHE A 245 5.89 0.03 15.67
C PHE A 245 4.50 -0.01 16.33
N GLU A 246 3.48 0.48 15.65
CA GLU A 246 2.10 0.56 16.16
C GLU A 246 1.39 -0.81 16.13
N TRP A 247 1.80 -1.70 17.05
CA TRP A 247 1.31 -3.09 17.16
C TRP A 247 -0.21 -3.18 17.27
N VAL A 248 -0.84 -2.29 18.03
CA VAL A 248 -2.30 -2.33 18.24
C VAL A 248 -3.02 -2.11 16.92
N ASN A 249 -2.60 -1.11 16.15
CA ASN A 249 -3.17 -0.81 14.83
C ASN A 249 -2.96 -1.99 13.87
N PHE A 250 -1.75 -2.52 13.80
CA PHE A 250 -1.43 -3.68 12.96
C PHE A 250 -2.32 -4.89 13.28
N ILE A 251 -2.46 -5.25 14.56
CA ILE A 251 -3.28 -6.39 14.99
C ILE A 251 -4.76 -6.16 14.65
N VAL A 252 -5.29 -4.95 14.88
CA VAL A 252 -6.68 -4.60 14.55
C VAL A 252 -6.94 -4.78 13.06
N PHE A 253 -6.06 -4.27 12.19
CA PHE A 253 -6.24 -4.41 10.74
C PHE A 253 -6.01 -5.84 10.25
N MET A 254 -5.13 -6.61 10.86
CA MET A 254 -4.97 -8.04 10.56
C MET A 254 -6.25 -8.82 10.87
N ILE A 255 -6.83 -8.62 12.06
CA ILE A 255 -8.11 -9.26 12.44
C ILE A 255 -9.23 -8.83 11.50
N LEU A 256 -9.36 -7.53 11.24
CA LEU A 256 -10.37 -7.00 10.31
C LEU A 256 -10.21 -7.61 8.91
N THR A 257 -9.00 -7.70 8.39
CA THR A 257 -8.72 -8.31 7.10
C THR A 257 -9.12 -9.78 7.06
N CYS A 258 -8.81 -10.56 8.12
CA CYS A 258 -9.25 -11.95 8.23
C CYS A 258 -10.79 -12.06 8.21
N ILE A 259 -11.48 -11.20 8.95
CA ILE A 259 -12.95 -11.13 8.96
C ILE A 259 -13.49 -10.84 7.57
N LEU A 260 -12.93 -9.84 6.87
CA LEU A 260 -13.34 -9.49 5.51
C LEU A 260 -13.13 -10.63 4.51
N VAL A 261 -12.02 -11.35 4.60
CA VAL A 261 -11.75 -12.53 3.75
C VAL A 261 -12.78 -13.64 4.01
N VAL A 262 -13.14 -13.88 5.27
CA VAL A 262 -14.19 -14.86 5.62
C VAL A 262 -15.55 -14.44 5.07
N ILE A 263 -15.94 -13.17 5.24
CA ILE A 263 -17.21 -12.65 4.71
C ILE A 263 -17.22 -12.73 3.18
N THR A 264 -16.09 -12.35 2.55
CA THR A 264 -15.92 -12.48 1.10
C THR A 264 -16.13 -13.91 0.64
N HIS A 265 -15.55 -14.89 1.34
CA HIS A 265 -15.72 -16.30 1.02
C HIS A 265 -17.21 -16.72 1.08
N ILE A 266 -17.92 -16.33 2.15
CA ILE A 266 -19.35 -16.64 2.31
C ILE A 266 -20.17 -16.02 1.17
N LYS A 267 -19.94 -14.73 0.87
CA LYS A 267 -20.67 -14.02 -0.20
C LYS A 267 -20.35 -14.60 -1.58
N TYR A 268 -19.08 -14.88 -1.87
CA TYR A 268 -18.65 -15.45 -3.15
C TYR A 268 -19.23 -16.85 -3.40
N LYS A 269 -19.36 -17.67 -2.34
CA LYS A 269 -19.97 -19.00 -2.43
C LYS A 269 -21.45 -18.96 -2.85
N HIS A 270 -22.19 -17.94 -2.39
CA HIS A 270 -23.62 -17.77 -2.66
C HIS A 270 -23.93 -16.80 -3.81
N ARG A 271 -22.90 -16.24 -4.46
CA ARG A 271 -23.08 -15.28 -5.55
C ARG A 271 -23.75 -15.93 -6.74
N GLN A 272 -24.86 -15.32 -7.21
CA GLN A 272 -25.57 -15.79 -8.40
C GLN A 272 -24.75 -15.45 -9.66
N ILE A 273 -24.78 -16.37 -10.64
CA ILE A 273 -24.23 -16.16 -11.98
C ILE A 273 -25.36 -15.48 -12.76
N ILE A 274 -25.15 -14.25 -13.17
CA ILE A 274 -26.10 -13.48 -14.00
C ILE A 274 -25.46 -13.26 -15.35
#